data_179342faf6936d0f92b065561dc8de0a
#
_entry.id   179342faf6936d0f92b065561dc8de0a
#
_cell.length_a   1.000
_cell.length_b   1.000
_cell.length_c   1.000
_cell.angle_alpha   90.00
_cell.angle_beta   90.00
_cell.angle_gamma   90.00
#
_symmetry.space_group_name_H-M   'P 1'
#
loop_
_entity.id
_entity.type
_entity.pdbx_description
1 polymer ?
#
loop_
_entity_poly.entity_id
_entity_poly.type
_entity_poly.pdbx_seq_one_letter_code
_entity_poly.pdbx_strand_id
1 'polypeptide(L)'
;NHCAYDCKYCINRKSNDVKRATFTPEEICDLTVEFYKRNYIEGLFLSSGVLKNPSYTMERICETLMLLRTKYRFNGYIHVKAIPGAPDELLSRAGYLADRVSINLELPTAQSLSKLAPNKSFKTILEPMEKITGTIAANRLALGKEARMERGSINRYLTGSIFNQNGTDNGQAALSGTQRTALESGDKLSLPAVSKDMCVKRPFAPAGQSTQMIIGATPETDLTLIRT
;
A
#
# COMPACT_ATOMS: atom_id res chain seq x y z
N ASN A 1 10.91 19.28 10.69
CA ASN A 1 9.84 19.59 9.71
C ASN A 1 8.47 19.32 10.30
N HIS A 2 7.51 20.24 10.10
CA HIS A 2 6.13 20.05 10.52
C HIS A 2 5.36 19.22 9.49
N CYS A 3 4.42 18.37 9.97
CA CYS A 3 3.45 17.75 9.07
C CYS A 3 2.62 18.84 8.40
N ALA A 4 2.36 18.73 7.10
CA ALA A 4 1.50 19.69 6.39
C ALA A 4 0.01 19.54 6.78
N TYR A 5 -0.37 18.36 7.33
CA TYR A 5 -1.73 18.02 7.74
C TYR A 5 -1.98 18.33 9.22
N ASP A 6 -3.22 18.65 9.55
CA ASP A 6 -3.66 18.96 10.91
C ASP A 6 -4.74 17.99 11.41
N CYS A 7 -4.46 16.70 11.34
CA CYS A 7 -5.36 15.66 11.82
C CYS A 7 -5.47 15.71 13.35
N LYS A 8 -6.64 16.01 13.89
CA LYS A 8 -6.85 16.29 15.33
C LYS A 8 -6.49 15.13 16.25
N TYR A 9 -6.53 13.91 15.77
CA TYR A 9 -6.15 12.71 16.50
C TYR A 9 -4.63 12.42 16.46
N CYS A 10 -3.86 13.17 15.68
CA CYS A 10 -2.43 12.89 15.50
C CYS A 10 -1.58 13.80 16.37
N ILE A 11 -0.67 13.20 17.16
CA ILE A 11 0.27 13.98 17.97
C ILE A 11 1.22 14.83 17.10
N ASN A 12 1.54 14.37 15.88
CA ASN A 12 2.43 15.05 14.95
C ASN A 12 1.70 16.04 14.01
N ARG A 13 0.46 16.40 14.30
CA ARG A 13 -0.28 17.40 13.49
C ARG A 13 0.43 18.74 13.44
N LYS A 14 0.14 19.52 12.40
CA LYS A 14 0.78 20.82 12.15
C LYS A 14 0.71 21.76 13.35
N SER A 15 -0.47 21.84 14.00
CA SER A 15 -0.74 22.77 15.11
C SER A 15 -0.15 22.34 16.46
N ASN A 16 0.43 21.14 16.55
CA ASN A 16 1.02 20.64 17.80
C ASN A 16 2.49 21.02 17.88
N ASP A 17 2.89 21.60 19.00
CA ASP A 17 4.30 21.93 19.27
C ASP A 17 5.00 20.73 19.96
N VAL A 18 5.53 19.81 19.16
CA VAL A 18 6.27 18.63 19.60
C VAL A 18 7.61 18.56 18.89
N LYS A 19 8.61 17.99 19.58
CA LYS A 19 9.91 17.71 18.94
C LYS A 19 9.73 16.77 17.75
N ARG A 20 10.35 17.13 16.65
CA ARG A 20 10.27 16.36 15.39
C ARG A 20 11.65 16.12 14.82
N ALA A 21 11.81 14.96 14.20
CA ALA A 21 12.96 14.63 13.39
C ALA A 21 12.52 14.34 11.96
N THR A 22 13.43 14.54 11.02
CA THR A 22 13.25 14.15 9.63
C THR A 22 14.50 13.41 9.22
N PHE A 23 14.34 12.16 8.85
CA PHE A 23 15.42 11.32 8.35
C PHE A 23 15.56 11.48 6.84
N THR A 24 16.77 11.43 6.33
CA THR A 24 17.04 11.24 4.92
C THR A 24 16.77 9.79 4.52
N PRO A 25 16.56 9.50 3.23
CA PRO A 25 16.41 8.12 2.76
C PRO A 25 17.60 7.23 3.13
N GLU A 26 18.82 7.77 3.06
CA GLU A 26 20.03 7.06 3.43
C GLU A 26 20.08 6.71 4.91
N GLU A 27 19.75 7.65 5.78
CA GLU A 27 19.69 7.41 7.24
C GLU A 27 18.67 6.33 7.59
N ILE A 28 17.50 6.33 6.93
CA ILE A 28 16.48 5.27 7.12
C ILE A 28 17.03 3.93 6.66
N CYS A 29 17.72 3.89 5.53
CA CYS A 29 18.32 2.66 5.00
C CYS A 29 19.39 2.11 5.93
N ASP A 30 20.31 2.95 6.39
CA ASP A 30 21.40 2.57 7.28
C ASP A 30 20.86 1.99 8.59
N LEU A 31 19.91 2.69 9.23
CA LEU A 31 19.27 2.22 10.46
C LEU A 31 18.55 0.88 10.25
N THR A 32 17.78 0.77 9.16
CA THR A 32 17.03 -0.45 8.85
C THR A 32 17.96 -1.65 8.67
N VAL A 33 19.03 -1.48 7.90
CA VAL A 33 19.97 -2.57 7.60
C VAL A 33 20.78 -2.96 8.84
N GLU A 34 21.21 -1.98 9.64
CA GLU A 34 21.94 -2.26 10.88
C GLU A 34 21.07 -3.01 11.92
N PHE A 35 19.81 -2.64 12.07
CA PHE A 35 18.89 -3.35 12.96
C PHE A 35 18.56 -4.76 12.44
N TYR A 36 18.41 -4.90 11.13
CA TYR A 36 18.16 -6.19 10.51
C TYR A 36 19.35 -7.15 10.65
N LYS A 37 20.58 -6.68 10.40
CA LYS A 37 21.81 -7.48 10.59
C LYS A 37 22.00 -7.96 12.02
N ARG A 38 21.53 -7.19 13.00
CA ARG A 38 21.59 -7.52 14.42
C ARG A 38 20.40 -8.35 14.92
N ASN A 39 19.50 -8.76 14.02
CA ASN A 39 18.26 -9.48 14.34
C ASN A 39 17.32 -8.73 15.31
N TYR A 40 17.34 -7.40 15.30
CA TYR A 40 16.42 -6.60 16.08
C TYR A 40 15.07 -6.42 15.38
N ILE A 41 15.06 -6.51 14.07
CA ILE A 41 13.86 -6.41 13.22
C ILE A 41 13.89 -7.48 12.12
N GLU A 42 12.70 -7.96 11.73
CA GLU A 42 12.51 -8.86 10.59
C GLU A 42 12.12 -8.11 9.31
N GLY A 43 11.69 -6.88 9.45
CA GLY A 43 11.25 -6.04 8.34
C GLY A 43 11.07 -4.59 8.74
N LEU A 44 10.68 -3.78 7.77
CA LEU A 44 10.46 -2.35 7.93
C LEU A 44 8.99 -2.01 7.74
N PHE A 45 8.39 -1.29 8.68
CA PHE A 45 7.17 -0.53 8.47
C PHE A 45 7.54 0.93 8.28
N LEU A 46 7.40 1.44 7.04
CA LEU A 46 7.74 2.81 6.70
C LEU A 46 6.48 3.68 6.63
N SER A 47 6.42 4.66 7.51
CA SER A 47 5.36 5.66 7.58
C SER A 47 5.98 7.04 7.80
N SER A 48 5.29 8.09 7.38
CA SER A 48 5.75 9.47 7.51
C SER A 48 4.59 10.41 7.82
N GLY A 49 4.89 11.53 8.48
CA GLY A 49 4.08 12.73 8.36
C GLY A 49 4.18 13.30 6.93
N VAL A 50 3.23 14.12 6.53
CA VAL A 50 3.25 14.75 5.21
C VAL A 50 4.21 15.94 5.22
N LEU A 51 5.35 15.80 4.55
CA LEU A 51 6.35 16.84 4.38
C LEU A 51 5.99 17.68 3.15
N LYS A 52 5.87 18.99 3.28
CA LYS A 52 5.48 19.91 2.21
C LYS A 52 4.13 19.55 1.58
N ASN A 53 4.07 18.47 0.80
CA ASN A 53 2.87 17.95 0.13
C ASN A 53 2.94 16.42 -0.04
N PRO A 54 1.82 15.76 -0.43
CA PRO A 54 1.77 14.31 -0.62
C PRO A 54 2.78 13.78 -1.64
N SER A 55 2.95 14.46 -2.78
CA SER A 55 3.86 14.05 -3.85
C SER A 55 5.30 14.02 -3.38
N TYR A 56 5.78 15.11 -2.81
CA TYR A 56 7.14 15.21 -2.27
C TYR A 56 7.41 14.13 -1.21
N THR A 57 6.44 13.91 -0.32
CA THR A 57 6.61 12.91 0.73
C THR A 57 6.68 11.50 0.15
N MET A 58 5.83 11.20 -0.83
CA MET A 58 5.80 9.89 -1.46
C MET A 58 7.05 9.65 -2.32
N GLU A 59 7.61 10.69 -2.96
CA GLU A 59 8.90 10.62 -3.65
C GLU A 59 10.03 10.20 -2.72
N ARG A 60 10.13 10.83 -1.53
CA ARG A 60 11.14 10.46 -0.52
C ARG A 60 10.97 9.03 -0.01
N ILE A 61 9.72 8.59 0.18
CA ILE A 61 9.41 7.21 0.53
C ILE A 61 9.87 6.27 -0.60
N CYS A 62 9.53 6.54 -1.84
CA CYS A 62 9.94 5.72 -2.99
C CYS A 62 11.46 5.66 -3.15
N GLU A 63 12.15 6.76 -2.91
CA GLU A 63 13.62 6.82 -2.91
C GLU A 63 14.21 5.89 -1.85
N THR A 64 13.71 5.95 -0.62
CA THR A 64 14.09 5.03 0.46
C THR A 64 13.89 3.56 0.06
N LEU A 65 12.71 3.22 -0.47
CA LEU A 65 12.41 1.86 -0.90
C LEU A 65 13.35 1.39 -2.03
N MET A 66 13.65 2.29 -2.98
CA MET A 66 14.56 2.02 -4.07
C MET A 66 15.96 1.73 -3.56
N LEU A 67 16.50 2.59 -2.69
CA LEU A 67 17.82 2.41 -2.08
C LEU A 67 17.91 1.09 -1.32
N LEU A 68 16.89 0.77 -0.49
CA LEU A 68 16.82 -0.50 0.24
C LEU A 68 16.91 -1.70 -0.70
N ARG A 69 16.15 -1.71 -1.79
CA ARG A 69 16.10 -2.85 -2.71
C ARG A 69 17.30 -2.94 -3.65
N THR A 70 17.90 -1.82 -4.04
CA THR A 70 19.01 -1.79 -5.01
C THR A 70 20.37 -1.73 -4.32
N LYS A 71 20.67 -0.62 -3.66
CA LYS A 71 21.99 -0.35 -3.06
C LYS A 71 22.25 -1.25 -1.87
N TYR A 72 21.28 -1.35 -0.97
CA TYR A 72 21.44 -2.12 0.28
C TYR A 72 21.06 -3.61 0.12
N ARG A 73 20.41 -3.99 -0.98
CA ARG A 73 19.93 -5.36 -1.25
C ARG A 73 19.14 -5.95 -0.09
N PHE A 74 18.35 -5.12 0.56
CA PHE A 74 17.53 -5.53 1.68
C PHE A 74 16.41 -6.45 1.22
N ASN A 75 16.42 -7.70 1.68
CA ASN A 75 15.44 -8.74 1.34
C ASN A 75 14.36 -8.93 2.43
N GLY A 76 14.43 -8.20 3.54
CA GLY A 76 13.43 -8.23 4.58
C GLY A 76 12.07 -7.71 4.10
N TYR A 77 11.03 -8.00 4.88
CA TYR A 77 9.68 -7.54 4.62
C TYR A 77 9.59 -6.02 4.70
N ILE A 78 8.90 -5.40 3.75
CA ILE A 78 8.63 -3.96 3.74
C ILE A 78 7.12 -3.72 3.65
N HIS A 79 6.59 -3.06 4.67
CA HIS A 79 5.24 -2.51 4.66
C HIS A 79 5.33 -0.98 4.55
N VAL A 80 4.75 -0.41 3.53
CA VAL A 80 4.72 1.04 3.32
C VAL A 80 3.33 1.60 3.56
N LYS A 81 3.26 2.69 4.30
CA LYS A 81 2.05 3.50 4.44
C LYS A 81 2.06 4.59 3.38
N ALA A 82 1.22 4.43 2.36
CA ALA A 82 1.09 5.40 1.30
C ALA A 82 0.41 6.69 1.79
N ILE A 83 0.77 7.80 1.17
CA ILE A 83 0.26 9.12 1.53
C ILE A 83 -1.00 9.40 0.70
N PRO A 84 -2.17 9.65 1.34
CA PRO A 84 -3.39 10.03 0.62
C PRO A 84 -3.17 11.29 -0.23
N GLY A 85 -3.62 11.23 -1.49
CA GLY A 85 -3.43 12.32 -2.46
C GLY A 85 -2.08 12.31 -3.18
N ALA A 86 -1.25 11.29 -3.00
CA ALA A 86 -0.04 11.10 -3.79
C ALA A 86 -0.39 10.67 -5.23
N PRO A 87 0.45 11.03 -6.23
CA PRO A 87 0.28 10.60 -7.61
C PRO A 87 0.30 9.08 -7.78
N ASP A 88 -0.53 8.57 -8.69
CA ASP A 88 -0.66 7.13 -8.98
C ASP A 88 0.67 6.46 -9.35
N GLU A 89 1.53 7.18 -10.08
CA GLU A 89 2.84 6.69 -10.48
C GLU A 89 3.73 6.36 -9.27
N LEU A 90 3.70 7.22 -8.24
CA LEU A 90 4.46 7.00 -7.01
C LEU A 90 3.86 5.87 -6.17
N LEU A 91 2.54 5.74 -6.16
CA LEU A 91 1.84 4.63 -5.50
C LEU A 91 2.17 3.30 -6.18
N SER A 92 2.19 3.28 -7.51
CA SER A 92 2.58 2.11 -8.30
C SER A 92 4.03 1.72 -8.04
N ARG A 93 4.95 2.70 -8.04
CA ARG A 93 6.36 2.47 -7.72
C ARG A 93 6.54 1.85 -6.34
N ALA A 94 5.87 2.41 -5.33
CA ALA A 94 5.91 1.87 -3.98
C ALA A 94 5.36 0.43 -3.92
N GLY A 95 4.28 0.13 -4.65
CA GLY A 95 3.69 -1.20 -4.71
C GLY A 95 4.62 -2.28 -5.26
N TYR A 96 5.49 -1.95 -6.23
CA TYR A 96 6.50 -2.90 -6.73
C TYR A 96 7.71 -3.06 -5.80
N LEU A 97 8.00 -2.08 -4.95
CA LEU A 97 9.15 -2.10 -4.05
C LEU A 97 8.81 -2.65 -2.66
N ALA A 98 7.57 -2.51 -2.23
CA ALA A 98 7.08 -2.99 -0.95
C ALA A 98 6.43 -4.37 -1.06
N ASP A 99 6.35 -5.09 0.06
CA ASP A 99 5.60 -6.34 0.16
C ASP A 99 4.13 -6.08 0.49
N ARG A 100 3.85 -5.02 1.24
CA ARG A 100 2.50 -4.55 1.56
C ARG A 100 2.39 -3.04 1.44
N VAL A 101 1.25 -2.58 0.94
CA VAL A 101 0.89 -1.16 0.93
C VAL A 101 -0.33 -0.95 1.80
N SER A 102 -0.37 0.12 2.58
CA SER A 102 -1.56 0.52 3.34
C SER A 102 -1.92 1.97 3.08
N ILE A 103 -3.22 2.23 3.04
CA ILE A 103 -3.81 3.56 3.08
C ILE A 103 -4.88 3.52 4.15
N ASN A 104 -4.78 4.41 5.15
CA ASN A 104 -5.74 4.42 6.24
C ASN A 104 -7.04 5.09 5.81
N LEU A 105 -8.15 4.44 6.10
CA LEU A 105 -9.48 5.00 5.97
C LEU A 105 -9.73 6.10 7.02
N GLU A 106 -9.11 5.93 8.18
CA GLU A 106 -9.11 6.79 9.35
C GLU A 106 -10.45 6.83 10.07
N LEU A 107 -11.52 7.30 9.44
CA LEU A 107 -12.84 7.50 10.04
C LEU A 107 -13.95 6.95 9.14
N PRO A 108 -15.08 6.51 9.72
CA PRO A 108 -16.11 5.79 8.96
C PRO A 108 -16.99 6.69 8.09
N THR A 109 -17.07 7.99 8.37
CA THR A 109 -17.94 8.91 7.64
C THR A 109 -17.18 10.11 7.08
N ALA A 110 -17.66 10.64 5.95
CA ALA A 110 -17.09 11.85 5.35
C ALA A 110 -17.18 13.06 6.30
N GLN A 111 -18.25 13.12 7.08
CA GLN A 111 -18.46 14.17 8.07
C GLN A 111 -17.41 14.11 9.19
N SER A 112 -17.18 12.94 9.75
CA SER A 112 -16.17 12.73 10.78
C SER A 112 -14.76 12.98 10.25
N LEU A 113 -14.50 12.51 9.01
CA LEU A 113 -13.22 12.73 8.35
C LEU A 113 -12.95 14.23 8.14
N SER A 114 -13.91 15.00 7.64
CA SER A 114 -13.75 16.45 7.44
C SER A 114 -13.54 17.21 8.76
N LYS A 115 -14.17 16.75 9.84
CA LYS A 115 -14.07 17.35 11.18
C LYS A 115 -12.73 17.08 11.86
N LEU A 116 -12.23 15.85 11.75
CA LEU A 116 -11.04 15.40 12.48
C LEU A 116 -9.75 15.34 11.61
N ALA A 117 -9.88 15.24 10.29
CA ALA A 117 -8.76 15.22 9.35
C ALA A 117 -9.05 16.12 8.13
N PRO A 118 -9.12 17.45 8.30
CA PRO A 118 -9.61 18.39 7.28
C PRO A 118 -8.83 18.38 5.96
N ASN A 119 -7.60 17.88 5.98
CA ASN A 119 -6.75 17.77 4.80
C ASN A 119 -6.93 16.44 4.03
N LYS A 120 -7.85 15.58 4.47
CA LYS A 120 -8.14 14.29 3.84
C LYS A 120 -9.58 14.26 3.34
N SER A 121 -9.82 13.51 2.28
CA SER A 121 -11.16 13.22 1.76
C SER A 121 -11.28 11.75 1.40
N PHE A 122 -12.49 11.20 1.39
CA PHE A 122 -12.70 9.82 0.92
C PHE A 122 -12.23 9.62 -0.52
N LYS A 123 -12.38 10.62 -1.38
CA LYS A 123 -11.87 10.55 -2.75
C LYS A 123 -10.36 10.28 -2.76
N THR A 124 -9.57 11.05 -2.02
CA THR A 124 -8.11 10.90 -1.96
C THR A 124 -7.65 9.63 -1.24
N ILE A 125 -8.54 8.92 -0.56
CA ILE A 125 -8.28 7.67 0.15
C ILE A 125 -8.76 6.46 -0.68
N LEU A 126 -10.02 6.47 -1.13
CA LEU A 126 -10.65 5.31 -1.76
C LEU A 126 -10.16 5.08 -3.19
N GLU A 127 -10.01 6.13 -4.01
CA GLU A 127 -9.51 5.98 -5.39
C GLU A 127 -8.14 5.27 -5.45
N PRO A 128 -7.13 5.66 -4.66
CA PRO A 128 -5.88 4.92 -4.62
C PRO A 128 -6.04 3.50 -4.08
N MET A 129 -6.91 3.28 -3.10
CA MET A 129 -7.17 1.93 -2.56
C MET A 129 -7.74 0.99 -3.62
N GLU A 130 -8.72 1.45 -4.40
CA GLU A 130 -9.31 0.69 -5.51
C GLU A 130 -8.25 0.35 -6.57
N LYS A 131 -7.43 1.33 -6.96
CA LYS A 131 -6.35 1.13 -7.93
C LYS A 131 -5.32 0.11 -7.46
N ILE A 132 -4.89 0.21 -6.21
CA ILE A 132 -3.96 -0.75 -5.62
C ILE A 132 -4.58 -2.15 -5.59
N THR A 133 -5.83 -2.29 -5.15
CA THR A 133 -6.55 -3.58 -5.13
C THR A 133 -6.68 -4.17 -6.52
N GLY A 134 -7.07 -3.37 -7.50
CA GLY A 134 -7.17 -3.78 -8.91
C GLY A 134 -5.82 -4.24 -9.48
N THR A 135 -4.76 -3.48 -9.20
CA THR A 135 -3.39 -3.84 -9.63
C THR A 135 -2.90 -5.14 -8.98
N ILE A 136 -3.18 -5.33 -7.68
CA ILE A 136 -2.86 -6.59 -6.99
C ILE A 136 -3.59 -7.77 -7.66
N ALA A 137 -4.90 -7.62 -7.91
CA ALA A 137 -5.70 -8.66 -8.55
C ALA A 137 -5.18 -9.00 -9.96
N ALA A 138 -4.91 -8.00 -10.79
CA ALA A 138 -4.37 -8.18 -12.13
C ALA A 138 -2.99 -8.85 -12.10
N ASN A 139 -2.10 -8.42 -11.20
CA ASN A 139 -0.77 -9.01 -11.07
C ASN A 139 -0.82 -10.47 -10.59
N ARG A 140 -1.73 -10.80 -9.67
CA ARG A 140 -1.94 -12.17 -9.20
C ARG A 140 -2.47 -13.06 -10.31
N LEU A 141 -3.43 -12.58 -11.09
CA LEU A 141 -3.96 -13.30 -12.25
C LEU A 141 -2.86 -13.56 -13.28
N ALA A 142 -2.05 -12.57 -13.62
CA ALA A 142 -0.93 -12.70 -14.53
C ALA A 142 0.13 -13.71 -14.05
N LEU A 143 0.24 -13.91 -12.73
CA LEU A 143 1.13 -14.90 -12.13
C LEU A 143 0.45 -16.28 -11.94
N GLY A 144 -0.76 -16.49 -12.45
CA GLY A 144 -1.52 -17.74 -12.29
C GLY A 144 -2.01 -17.98 -10.85
N LYS A 145 -2.16 -16.92 -10.04
CA LYS A 145 -2.65 -17.02 -8.67
C LYS A 145 -4.12 -16.59 -8.63
N GLU A 146 -5.01 -17.53 -8.40
CA GLU A 146 -6.44 -17.27 -8.41
C GLU A 146 -6.95 -16.62 -7.11
N ALA A 147 -7.79 -15.59 -7.24
CA ALA A 147 -8.40 -14.86 -6.13
C ALA A 147 -9.29 -15.77 -5.23
N ARG A 148 -9.80 -16.88 -5.77
CA ARG A 148 -10.63 -17.86 -5.04
C ARG A 148 -9.85 -18.58 -3.94
N MET A 149 -8.59 -18.93 -4.21
CA MET A 149 -7.71 -19.61 -3.26
C MET A 149 -7.35 -18.71 -2.07
N GLU A 150 -7.36 -17.41 -2.28
CA GLU A 150 -7.07 -16.42 -1.23
C GLU A 150 -8.19 -16.28 -0.22
N ARG A 151 -9.44 -16.29 -0.68
CA ARG A 151 -10.62 -16.21 0.19
C ARG A 151 -10.80 -17.47 1.04
N GLY A 152 -10.34 -18.61 0.56
CA GLY A 152 -10.44 -19.88 1.26
C GLY A 152 -9.35 -20.11 2.32
N SER A 153 -8.48 -19.16 2.61
CA SER A 153 -7.31 -19.32 3.49
C SER A 153 -6.41 -20.52 3.11
N ILE A 154 -6.54 -21.01 1.89
CA ILE A 154 -5.75 -22.12 1.35
C ILE A 154 -4.37 -21.59 0.98
N ASN A 155 -3.34 -22.39 1.18
CA ASN A 155 -1.97 -21.96 0.98
C ASN A 155 -1.72 -21.52 -0.49
N ARG A 156 -1.66 -20.24 -0.68
CA ARG A 156 -1.70 -19.47 -1.94
C ARG A 156 -0.44 -19.62 -2.78
N TYR A 157 0.58 -20.22 -2.22
CA TYR A 157 1.93 -20.27 -2.80
C TYR A 157 2.27 -21.62 -3.41
N LEU A 158 1.38 -22.60 -3.30
CA LEU A 158 1.59 -23.91 -3.88
C LEU A 158 1.01 -23.95 -5.30
N THR A 159 1.82 -23.61 -6.27
CA THR A 159 1.56 -23.95 -7.67
C THR A 159 1.54 -25.48 -7.78
N GLY A 160 0.43 -26.08 -8.23
CA GLY A 160 0.30 -27.53 -8.30
C GLY A 160 -0.16 -28.22 -7.02
N SER A 161 -0.83 -27.47 -6.11
CA SER A 161 -1.48 -28.09 -4.95
C SER A 161 -2.54 -29.11 -5.39
N ILE A 162 -2.82 -30.10 -4.52
CA ILE A 162 -3.86 -31.11 -4.71
C ILE A 162 -5.24 -30.56 -5.08
N PHE A 163 -5.48 -29.28 -4.82
CA PHE A 163 -6.70 -28.57 -5.18
C PHE A 163 -6.74 -28.11 -6.65
N ASN A 164 -5.60 -28.13 -7.34
CA ASN A 164 -5.50 -27.78 -8.76
C ASN A 164 -5.55 -29.01 -9.67
N GLN A 165 -5.64 -30.23 -9.12
CA GLN A 165 -5.61 -31.47 -9.91
C GLN A 165 -6.96 -31.82 -10.54
N ASN A 166 -8.06 -31.19 -10.13
CA ASN A 166 -9.36 -31.37 -10.77
C ASN A 166 -9.59 -30.26 -11.80
N GLY A 167 -8.78 -30.28 -12.84
CA GLY A 167 -8.79 -29.35 -13.95
C GLY A 167 -9.98 -29.48 -14.91
N THR A 168 -11.18 -29.55 -14.40
CA THR A 168 -12.42 -29.49 -15.19
C THR A 168 -13.42 -28.52 -14.57
N ASP A 169 -12.94 -27.41 -14.10
CA ASP A 169 -13.92 -26.37 -13.80
C ASP A 169 -13.48 -25.07 -14.44
N ASN A 170 -14.25 -24.66 -15.42
CA ASN A 170 -14.28 -23.33 -16.02
C ASN A 170 -14.65 -22.29 -14.95
N GLY A 171 -13.89 -22.27 -13.87
CA GLY A 171 -13.96 -21.27 -12.83
C GLY A 171 -13.34 -19.97 -13.29
N GLN A 172 -13.88 -19.40 -14.35
CA GLN A 172 -13.74 -17.96 -14.58
C GLN A 172 -14.37 -17.28 -13.37
N ALA A 173 -13.56 -17.06 -12.34
CA ALA A 173 -13.96 -16.17 -11.26
C ALA A 173 -14.41 -14.87 -11.91
N ALA A 174 -15.65 -14.48 -11.64
CA ALA A 174 -16.26 -13.31 -12.24
C ALA A 174 -15.45 -12.06 -11.87
N LEU A 175 -14.49 -11.73 -12.72
CA LEU A 175 -13.95 -10.39 -12.78
C LEU A 175 -15.11 -9.47 -13.14
N SER A 176 -15.24 -8.34 -12.48
CA SER A 176 -16.20 -7.32 -12.89
C SER A 176 -15.96 -7.00 -14.37
N GLY A 177 -17.01 -6.63 -15.10
CA GLY A 177 -16.90 -6.30 -16.54
C GLY A 177 -15.75 -5.33 -16.85
N THR A 178 -15.48 -4.38 -15.97
CA THR A 178 -14.39 -3.41 -16.05
C THR A 178 -13.00 -4.04 -15.99
N GLN A 179 -12.83 -5.12 -15.20
CA GLN A 179 -11.54 -5.81 -15.08
C GLN A 179 -11.26 -6.72 -16.28
N ARG A 180 -12.30 -7.29 -16.91
CA ARG A 180 -12.18 -8.04 -18.15
C ARG A 180 -11.78 -7.16 -19.33
N THR A 181 -12.41 -5.99 -19.46
CA THR A 181 -12.12 -5.04 -20.55
C THR A 181 -10.68 -4.55 -20.51
N ALA A 182 -10.11 -4.32 -19.33
CA ALA A 182 -8.72 -3.92 -19.15
C ALA A 182 -7.71 -5.02 -19.54
N LEU A 183 -8.09 -6.29 -19.41
CA LEU A 183 -7.26 -7.44 -19.81
C LEU A 183 -7.35 -7.74 -21.30
N GLU A 184 -8.51 -7.49 -21.91
CA GLU A 184 -8.79 -7.77 -23.34
C GLU A 184 -8.34 -6.63 -24.25
N SER A 185 -8.30 -5.38 -23.78
CA SER A 185 -7.93 -4.22 -24.58
C SER A 185 -6.44 -4.11 -24.89
N GLY A 186 -5.60 -4.99 -24.32
CA GLY A 186 -4.16 -4.97 -24.60
C GLY A 186 -3.47 -3.65 -24.24
N ASP A 187 -4.15 -2.79 -23.50
CA ASP A 187 -3.56 -1.58 -22.95
C ASP A 187 -2.39 -2.01 -22.06
N LYS A 188 -1.21 -1.94 -22.67
CA LYS A 188 0.04 -2.05 -21.92
C LYS A 188 -0.05 -0.97 -20.84
N LEU A 189 -0.36 -1.40 -19.61
CA LEU A 189 -0.13 -0.56 -18.46
C LEU A 189 1.28 -0.02 -18.63
N SER A 190 1.40 1.25 -19.01
CA SER A 190 2.69 1.90 -19.13
C SER A 190 3.29 1.96 -17.74
N LEU A 191 4.09 0.94 -17.43
CA LEU A 191 4.81 0.87 -16.18
C LEU A 191 5.72 2.10 -16.11
N PRO A 192 5.61 2.94 -15.08
CA PRO A 192 6.54 4.03 -14.90
C PRO A 192 7.95 3.46 -14.85
N ALA A 193 8.91 4.18 -15.44
CA ALA A 193 10.28 3.76 -15.67
C ALA A 193 11.06 3.49 -14.36
N VAL A 194 10.72 2.41 -13.73
CA VAL A 194 11.63 1.68 -12.83
C VAL A 194 12.44 0.79 -13.76
N SER A 195 13.76 0.74 -13.57
CA SER A 195 14.63 -0.01 -14.47
C SER A 195 14.00 -1.36 -14.82
N LYS A 196 13.87 -1.66 -16.11
CA LYS A 196 13.15 -2.82 -16.63
C LYS A 196 13.51 -4.14 -15.92
N ASP A 197 14.72 -4.24 -15.40
CA ASP A 197 15.25 -5.45 -14.74
C ASP A 197 14.68 -5.71 -13.33
N MET A 198 14.24 -4.68 -12.61
CA MET A 198 13.72 -4.85 -11.25
C MET A 198 12.21 -5.07 -11.19
N CYS A 199 11.45 -4.44 -12.09
CA CYS A 199 10.00 -4.59 -12.13
C CYS A 199 9.54 -5.94 -12.65
N VAL A 200 10.31 -6.58 -13.53
CA VAL A 200 9.95 -7.86 -14.16
C VAL A 200 9.98 -9.03 -13.18
N LYS A 201 10.64 -8.90 -12.04
CA LYS A 201 10.85 -10.01 -11.09
C LYS A 201 10.06 -9.93 -9.78
N ARG A 202 9.51 -8.76 -9.42
CA ARG A 202 8.75 -8.62 -8.17
C ARG A 202 7.26 -8.46 -8.43
N PRO A 203 6.42 -9.27 -7.78
CA PRO A 203 4.98 -9.05 -7.81
C PRO A 203 4.62 -7.74 -7.08
N PHE A 204 3.56 -7.08 -7.56
CA PHE A 204 3.03 -5.87 -6.94
C PHE A 204 2.40 -6.19 -5.59
N ALA A 205 2.90 -5.58 -4.51
CA ALA A 205 2.42 -5.72 -3.14
C ALA A 205 1.98 -7.18 -2.81
N PRO A 206 2.88 -8.17 -2.86
CA PRO A 206 2.52 -9.58 -2.77
C PRO A 206 1.79 -9.96 -1.48
N ALA A 207 2.05 -9.25 -0.39
CA ALA A 207 1.34 -9.42 0.88
C ALA A 207 0.03 -8.62 0.97
N GLY A 208 -0.34 -7.94 -0.13
CA GLY A 208 -1.64 -7.28 -0.27
C GLY A 208 -1.69 -5.87 0.26
N GLN A 209 -2.91 -5.36 0.33
CA GLN A 209 -3.24 -4.04 0.88
C GLN A 209 -3.87 -4.20 2.27
N SER A 210 -3.68 -3.19 3.12
CA SER A 210 -4.38 -3.07 4.40
C SER A 210 -4.84 -1.63 4.63
N THR A 211 -5.81 -1.48 5.52
CA THR A 211 -6.31 -0.18 5.98
C THR A 211 -6.47 -0.20 7.50
N GLN A 212 -6.61 0.97 8.07
CA GLN A 212 -6.94 1.16 9.49
C GLN A 212 -8.03 2.21 9.63
N MET A 213 -8.88 2.02 10.64
CA MET A 213 -9.94 2.93 11.03
C MET A 213 -9.85 3.17 12.54
N ILE A 214 -10.15 4.40 12.94
CA ILE A 214 -10.21 4.81 14.35
C ILE A 214 -11.65 4.62 14.81
N ILE A 215 -11.83 3.81 15.85
CA ILE A 215 -13.14 3.52 16.45
C ILE A 215 -13.27 4.32 17.75
N GLY A 216 -14.47 4.85 18.01
CA GLY A 216 -14.77 5.60 19.23
C GLY A 216 -14.29 7.06 19.25
N ALA A 217 -13.73 7.58 18.16
CA ALA A 217 -13.36 8.98 18.05
C ALA A 217 -14.56 9.90 17.70
N THR A 218 -15.63 9.31 17.21
CA THR A 218 -16.84 9.97 16.72
C THR A 218 -18.06 9.10 17.07
N PRO A 219 -19.28 9.67 17.13
CA PRO A 219 -20.46 9.01 17.71
C PRO A 219 -21.17 8.05 16.73
N GLU A 220 -20.46 7.53 15.73
CA GLU A 220 -21.05 6.55 14.81
C GLU A 220 -21.36 5.23 15.51
N THR A 221 -22.42 4.58 15.04
CA THR A 221 -22.84 3.28 15.53
C THR A 221 -21.97 2.15 14.94
N ASP A 222 -21.92 1.00 15.63
CA ASP A 222 -21.23 -0.20 15.13
C ASP A 222 -21.76 -0.61 13.75
N LEU A 223 -23.05 -0.43 13.49
CA LEU A 223 -23.63 -0.70 12.18
C LEU A 223 -23.02 0.18 11.08
N THR A 224 -22.77 1.45 11.37
CA THR A 224 -22.10 2.36 10.44
C THR A 224 -20.66 1.88 10.18
N LEU A 225 -19.93 1.50 11.22
CA LEU A 225 -18.55 0.99 11.11
C LEU A 225 -18.46 -0.28 10.25
N ILE A 226 -19.42 -1.20 10.38
CA ILE A 226 -19.43 -2.46 9.62
C ILE A 226 -19.77 -2.23 8.15
N ARG A 227 -20.55 -1.19 7.84
CA ARG A 227 -20.99 -0.87 6.46
C ARG A 227 -20.02 -0.01 5.68
N THR A 228 -19.03 0.59 6.34
CA THR A 228 -17.99 1.38 5.69
C THR A 228 -16.92 0.48 5.07
#